data_d7585fda7e892be3f985320461b08459
#
_entry.id   d7585fda7e892be3f985320461b08459
#
_cell.length_a   1.000
_cell.length_b   1.000
_cell.length_c   1.000
_cell.angle_alpha   90.00
_cell.angle_beta   90.00
_cell.angle_gamma   90.00
#
_symmetry.space_group_name_H-M   'P 1'
#
loop_
_entity.id
_entity.type
_entity.pdbx_description
1 polymer ?
#
loop_
_entity_poly.entity_id
_entity_poly.type
_entity_poly.pdbx_seq_one_letter_code
_entity_poly.pdbx_strand_id
1 'polypeptide(L)'
;YDLARQNPAWTDAAISRYTDFVSKSRNTPMRKYQLYRRGLEAKPSPKVQNKLLKALSKTPVFPALTLAMNYMDAPATAETAAMVVKTVAAKNPALGGETVAAALKKAQEVYAGLAKSDADAGYAVDEIKGLLAKLPAEGYLPVSLEPSGWEAVVGDPETRKAMKAKALAKAQTEARAAMAKNWTAENGVLTGAADGGAIGSAKNYENFELILDWKTEGEAEMGIRSIPQIALGGKNSGALTGNMLHDNAAPK
;
A
#
# COMPACT_ATOMS: atom_id res chain seq x y z
N TYR A 1 -9.22 -4.36 -20.41
CA TYR A 1 -8.04 -4.74 -19.62
C TYR A 1 -7.49 -6.10 -20.08
N ASP A 2 -8.33 -7.13 -20.10
CA ASP A 2 -7.90 -8.49 -20.47
C ASP A 2 -7.41 -8.60 -21.92
N LEU A 3 -8.04 -7.88 -22.86
CA LEU A 3 -7.57 -7.74 -24.24
C LEU A 3 -6.16 -7.13 -24.32
N ALA A 4 -5.85 -6.14 -23.48
CA ALA A 4 -4.53 -5.52 -23.43
C ALA A 4 -3.43 -6.49 -22.96
N ARG A 5 -3.76 -7.42 -22.06
CA ARG A 5 -2.83 -8.45 -21.59
C ARG A 5 -2.60 -9.56 -22.64
N GLN A 6 -3.62 -9.85 -23.42
CA GLN A 6 -3.56 -10.91 -24.43
C GLN A 6 -2.86 -10.48 -25.73
N ASN A 7 -2.89 -9.18 -26.04
CA ASN A 7 -2.28 -8.66 -27.26
C ASN A 7 -1.52 -7.35 -27.00
N PRO A 8 -0.18 -7.40 -26.90
CA PRO A 8 0.65 -6.22 -26.64
C PRO A 8 0.46 -5.07 -27.63
N ALA A 9 0.15 -5.35 -28.90
CA ALA A 9 -0.08 -4.32 -29.92
C ALA A 9 -1.31 -3.44 -29.61
N TRP A 10 -2.23 -3.92 -28.80
CA TRP A 10 -3.47 -3.20 -28.47
C TRP A 10 -3.43 -2.57 -27.07
N THR A 11 -2.36 -2.83 -26.29
CA THR A 11 -2.25 -2.39 -24.91
C THR A 11 -2.51 -0.89 -24.76
N ASP A 12 -1.83 -0.07 -25.52
CA ASP A 12 -1.95 1.39 -25.41
C ASP A 12 -3.36 1.90 -25.74
N ALA A 13 -3.94 1.41 -26.84
CA ALA A 13 -5.27 1.81 -27.25
C ALA A 13 -6.33 1.37 -26.25
N ALA A 14 -6.25 0.12 -25.78
CA ALA A 14 -7.17 -0.44 -24.81
C ALA A 14 -7.08 0.27 -23.45
N ILE A 15 -5.87 0.45 -22.93
CA ILE A 15 -5.64 1.11 -21.64
C ILE A 15 -5.98 2.61 -21.70
N SER A 16 -5.72 3.27 -22.83
CA SER A 16 -6.13 4.66 -23.01
C SER A 16 -7.64 4.83 -22.93
N ARG A 17 -8.41 4.00 -23.63
CA ARG A 17 -9.89 4.00 -23.56
C ARG A 17 -10.43 3.60 -22.19
N TYR A 18 -9.81 2.60 -21.57
CA TYR A 18 -10.11 2.19 -20.20
C TYR A 18 -9.95 3.35 -19.22
N THR A 19 -8.86 4.12 -19.33
CA THR A 19 -8.61 5.32 -18.50
C THR A 19 -9.73 6.34 -18.65
N ASP A 20 -10.17 6.62 -19.87
CA ASP A 20 -11.26 7.55 -20.13
C ASP A 20 -12.60 7.08 -19.54
N PHE A 21 -12.87 5.78 -19.66
CA PHE A 21 -14.07 5.16 -19.06
C PHE A 21 -14.05 5.29 -17.52
N VAL A 22 -12.93 4.91 -16.89
CA VAL A 22 -12.79 4.99 -15.42
C VAL A 22 -12.91 6.45 -14.94
N SER A 23 -12.34 7.40 -15.67
CA SER A 23 -12.39 8.83 -15.33
C SER A 23 -13.83 9.35 -15.27
N LYS A 24 -14.67 8.93 -16.19
CA LYS A 24 -16.09 9.32 -16.30
C LYS A 24 -17.01 8.52 -15.38
N SER A 25 -16.53 7.42 -14.81
CA SER A 25 -17.34 6.57 -13.94
C SER A 25 -17.71 7.26 -12.62
N ARG A 26 -18.80 6.82 -11.99
CA ARG A 26 -19.23 7.25 -10.65
C ARG A 26 -18.55 6.47 -9.51
N ASN A 27 -17.48 5.75 -9.80
CA ASN A 27 -16.74 5.02 -8.79
C ASN A 27 -16.16 5.97 -7.72
N THR A 28 -16.04 5.44 -6.49
CA THR A 28 -15.36 6.14 -5.39
C THR A 28 -13.88 6.41 -5.73
N PRO A 29 -13.24 7.39 -5.11
CA PRO A 29 -11.80 7.66 -5.33
C PRO A 29 -10.94 6.41 -5.13
N MET A 30 -11.14 5.63 -4.07
CA MET A 30 -10.41 4.39 -3.82
C MET A 30 -10.62 3.37 -4.95
N ARG A 31 -11.86 3.21 -5.44
CA ARG A 31 -12.13 2.29 -6.56
C ARG A 31 -11.49 2.78 -7.85
N LYS A 32 -11.50 4.08 -8.14
CA LYS A 32 -10.77 4.65 -9.29
C LYS A 32 -9.27 4.40 -9.18
N TYR A 33 -8.68 4.60 -8.01
CA TYR A 33 -7.28 4.26 -7.75
C TYR A 33 -6.98 2.81 -8.14
N GLN A 34 -7.75 1.84 -7.61
CA GLN A 34 -7.56 0.42 -7.92
C GLN A 34 -7.61 0.13 -9.44
N LEU A 35 -8.54 0.75 -10.13
CA LEU A 35 -8.70 0.60 -11.57
C LEU A 35 -7.53 1.22 -12.35
N TYR A 36 -7.04 2.41 -11.98
CA TYR A 36 -5.87 3.03 -12.62
C TYR A 36 -4.59 2.24 -12.33
N ARG A 37 -4.39 1.77 -11.11
CA ARG A 37 -3.29 0.87 -10.77
C ARG A 37 -3.29 -0.36 -11.68
N ARG A 38 -4.43 -1.02 -11.84
CA ARG A 38 -4.58 -2.17 -12.74
C ARG A 38 -4.23 -1.84 -14.20
N GLY A 39 -4.56 -0.62 -14.64
CA GLY A 39 -4.15 -0.13 -15.95
C GLY A 39 -2.62 0.01 -16.08
N LEU A 40 -1.95 0.51 -15.04
CA LEU A 40 -0.48 0.64 -14.99
C LEU A 40 0.22 -0.71 -14.96
N GLU A 41 -0.35 -1.72 -14.29
CA GLU A 41 0.16 -3.10 -14.24
C GLU A 41 0.18 -3.79 -15.62
N ALA A 42 -0.61 -3.31 -16.58
CA ALA A 42 -0.53 -3.76 -17.97
C ALA A 42 0.71 -3.25 -18.72
N LYS A 43 1.54 -2.43 -18.06
CA LYS A 43 2.78 -1.83 -18.59
C LYS A 43 2.59 -1.16 -19.97
N PRO A 44 1.64 -0.23 -20.14
CA PRO A 44 1.49 0.50 -21.37
C PRO A 44 2.70 1.41 -21.61
N SER A 45 2.76 2.04 -22.81
CA SER A 45 3.83 3.00 -23.13
C SER A 45 3.85 4.18 -22.14
N PRO A 46 4.99 4.88 -22.01
CA PRO A 46 5.12 6.07 -21.15
C PRO A 46 4.06 7.13 -21.42
N LYS A 47 3.64 7.31 -22.66
CA LYS A 47 2.54 8.22 -23.03
C LYS A 47 1.23 7.85 -22.33
N VAL A 48 0.89 6.57 -22.32
CA VAL A 48 -0.36 6.07 -21.69
C VAL A 48 -0.20 5.97 -20.17
N GLN A 49 1.00 5.65 -19.68
CA GLN A 49 1.30 5.76 -18.24
C GLN A 49 1.07 7.18 -17.72
N ASN A 50 1.57 8.20 -18.42
CA ASN A 50 1.34 9.60 -18.07
C ASN A 50 -0.15 9.98 -18.10
N LYS A 51 -0.94 9.43 -19.03
CA LYS A 51 -2.40 9.62 -19.05
C LYS A 51 -3.06 9.02 -17.78
N LEU A 52 -2.67 7.81 -17.38
CA LEU A 52 -3.14 7.17 -16.15
C LEU A 52 -2.73 7.95 -14.89
N LEU A 53 -1.47 8.39 -14.82
CA LEU A 53 -0.98 9.21 -13.72
C LEU A 53 -1.74 10.54 -13.61
N LYS A 54 -1.96 11.24 -14.73
CA LYS A 54 -2.79 12.45 -14.74
C LYS A 54 -4.22 12.19 -14.25
N ALA A 55 -4.80 11.04 -14.59
CA ALA A 55 -6.12 10.65 -14.08
C ALA A 55 -6.05 10.32 -12.56
N LEU A 56 -4.96 9.70 -12.12
CA LEU A 56 -4.70 9.37 -10.72
C LEU A 56 -4.61 10.61 -9.83
N SER A 57 -4.07 11.74 -10.29
CA SER A 57 -4.01 12.99 -9.52
C SER A 57 -5.38 13.57 -9.14
N LYS A 58 -6.46 13.07 -9.77
CA LYS A 58 -7.85 13.42 -9.43
C LYS A 58 -8.47 12.50 -8.37
N THR A 59 -7.70 11.54 -7.87
CA THR A 59 -8.12 10.60 -6.82
C THR A 59 -7.25 10.83 -5.56
N PRO A 60 -7.62 11.79 -4.68
CA PRO A 60 -6.78 12.22 -3.57
C PRO A 60 -6.84 11.20 -2.41
N VAL A 61 -6.35 10.00 -2.66
CA VAL A 61 -6.21 8.91 -1.67
C VAL A 61 -4.73 8.59 -1.45
N PHE A 62 -4.37 8.20 -0.23
CA PHE A 62 -2.98 7.92 0.12
C PHE A 62 -2.30 6.92 -0.84
N PRO A 63 -2.93 5.78 -1.23
CA PRO A 63 -2.27 4.84 -2.13
C PRO A 63 -1.97 5.41 -3.53
N ALA A 64 -2.66 6.47 -3.97
CA ALA A 64 -2.34 7.12 -5.23
C ALA A 64 -0.99 7.84 -5.18
N LEU A 65 -0.65 8.39 -4.01
CA LEU A 65 0.62 9.05 -3.76
C LEU A 65 1.77 8.02 -3.76
N THR A 66 1.63 6.90 -3.04
CA THR A 66 2.66 5.86 -2.98
C THR A 66 2.85 5.15 -4.32
N LEU A 67 1.77 4.91 -5.06
CA LEU A 67 1.86 4.35 -6.41
C LEU A 67 2.65 5.28 -7.35
N ALA A 68 2.42 6.59 -7.29
CA ALA A 68 3.13 7.55 -8.12
C ALA A 68 4.64 7.59 -7.83
N MET A 69 5.07 7.34 -6.59
CA MET A 69 6.50 7.28 -6.24
C MET A 69 7.28 6.30 -7.12
N ASN A 70 6.68 5.18 -7.50
CA ASN A 70 7.30 4.14 -8.31
C ASN A 70 7.58 4.57 -9.76
N TYR A 71 7.03 5.71 -10.19
CA TYR A 71 7.18 6.24 -11.55
C TYR A 71 8.07 7.49 -11.61
N MET A 72 8.64 7.92 -10.48
CA MET A 72 9.51 9.10 -10.44
C MET A 72 10.95 8.82 -10.90
N ASP A 73 11.39 7.56 -10.90
CA ASP A 73 12.75 7.20 -11.29
C ASP A 73 12.92 7.10 -12.82
N ALA A 74 11.82 7.01 -13.56
CA ALA A 74 11.84 6.93 -15.01
C ALA A 74 11.66 8.34 -15.63
N PRO A 75 12.63 8.89 -16.38
CA PRO A 75 12.55 10.26 -16.92
C PRO A 75 11.26 10.55 -17.69
N ALA A 76 10.73 9.56 -18.40
CA ALA A 76 9.54 9.71 -19.22
C ALA A 76 8.23 9.91 -18.41
N THR A 77 8.23 9.59 -17.12
CA THR A 77 7.05 9.65 -16.24
C THR A 77 7.28 10.48 -14.99
N ALA A 78 8.54 10.79 -14.67
CA ALA A 78 8.96 11.41 -13.41
C ALA A 78 8.20 12.70 -13.10
N GLU A 79 8.11 13.63 -14.02
CA GLU A 79 7.40 14.90 -13.84
C GLU A 79 5.91 14.69 -13.56
N THR A 80 5.25 13.85 -14.36
CA THR A 80 3.82 13.55 -14.15
C THR A 80 3.59 12.84 -12.82
N ALA A 81 4.48 11.95 -12.41
CA ALA A 81 4.40 11.26 -11.13
C ALA A 81 4.62 12.23 -9.95
N ALA A 82 5.60 13.13 -10.03
CA ALA A 82 5.82 14.18 -9.04
C ALA A 82 4.60 15.12 -8.92
N MET A 83 3.97 15.47 -10.05
CA MET A 83 2.72 16.24 -10.07
C MET A 83 1.59 15.50 -9.33
N VAL A 84 1.47 14.18 -9.48
CA VAL A 84 0.47 13.39 -8.73
C VAL A 84 0.70 13.53 -7.23
N VAL A 85 1.93 13.32 -6.76
CA VAL A 85 2.26 13.40 -5.33
C VAL A 85 1.93 14.77 -4.77
N LYS A 86 2.41 15.84 -5.42
CA LYS A 86 2.12 17.23 -5.04
C LYS A 86 0.60 17.48 -4.96
N THR A 87 -0.13 17.07 -5.99
CA THR A 87 -1.58 17.32 -6.09
C THR A 87 -2.38 16.54 -5.06
N VAL A 88 -2.03 15.28 -4.80
CA VAL A 88 -2.73 14.44 -3.81
C VAL A 88 -2.49 14.99 -2.40
N ALA A 89 -1.26 15.34 -2.06
CA ALA A 89 -0.93 15.93 -0.76
C ALA A 89 -1.63 17.29 -0.56
N ALA A 90 -1.64 18.16 -1.58
CA ALA A 90 -2.32 19.45 -1.49
C ALA A 90 -3.84 19.33 -1.31
N LYS A 91 -4.47 18.33 -1.95
CA LYS A 91 -5.92 18.10 -1.84
C LYS A 91 -6.35 17.38 -0.58
N ASN A 92 -5.43 16.76 0.12
CA ASN A 92 -5.71 16.02 1.35
C ASN A 92 -4.70 16.41 2.45
N PRO A 93 -4.89 17.58 3.09
CA PRO A 93 -3.97 18.09 4.11
C PRO A 93 -3.86 17.21 5.36
N ALA A 94 -4.79 16.28 5.54
CA ALA A 94 -4.74 15.31 6.64
C ALA A 94 -3.74 14.18 6.41
N LEU A 95 -3.25 14.01 5.16
CA LEU A 95 -2.17 13.06 4.89
C LEU A 95 -0.87 13.56 5.52
N GLY A 96 -0.31 12.77 6.42
CA GLY A 96 0.93 13.08 7.14
C GLY A 96 1.83 11.86 7.28
N GLY A 97 2.85 12.01 8.11
CA GLY A 97 3.79 10.95 8.45
C GLY A 97 4.96 10.80 7.49
N GLU A 98 5.88 9.91 7.86
CA GLU A 98 7.16 9.73 7.17
C GLU A 98 7.01 9.33 5.69
N THR A 99 6.03 8.49 5.36
CA THR A 99 5.82 8.03 3.98
C THR A 99 5.42 9.19 3.07
N VAL A 100 4.57 10.10 3.54
CA VAL A 100 4.15 11.28 2.77
C VAL A 100 5.31 12.28 2.65
N ALA A 101 6.07 12.47 3.73
CA ALA A 101 7.27 13.31 3.71
C ALA A 101 8.29 12.81 2.69
N ALA A 102 8.57 11.51 2.66
CA ALA A 102 9.50 10.90 1.71
C ALA A 102 9.03 11.10 0.25
N ALA A 103 7.74 10.90 -0.01
CA ALA A 103 7.17 11.10 -1.33
C ALA A 103 7.28 12.56 -1.81
N LEU A 104 6.97 13.51 -0.94
CA LEU A 104 7.10 14.95 -1.26
C LEU A 104 8.55 15.35 -1.49
N LYS A 105 9.52 14.85 -0.70
CA LYS A 105 10.94 15.10 -0.91
C LYS A 105 11.40 14.56 -2.27
N LYS A 106 11.01 13.33 -2.62
CA LYS A 106 11.34 12.76 -3.94
C LYS A 106 10.72 13.59 -5.09
N ALA A 107 9.48 14.03 -4.95
CA ALA A 107 8.85 14.93 -5.92
C ALA A 107 9.56 16.28 -6.02
N GLN A 108 10.03 16.83 -4.91
CA GLN A 108 10.83 18.05 -4.89
C GLN A 108 12.15 17.90 -5.66
N GLU A 109 12.84 16.76 -5.50
CA GLU A 109 14.07 16.46 -6.23
C GLU A 109 13.84 16.40 -7.75
N VAL A 110 12.73 15.77 -8.18
CA VAL A 110 12.34 15.74 -9.60
C VAL A 110 12.15 17.16 -10.13
N TYR A 111 11.37 18.01 -9.45
CA TYR A 111 11.14 19.38 -9.88
C TYR A 111 12.39 20.25 -9.80
N ALA A 112 13.25 20.06 -8.79
CA ALA A 112 14.53 20.76 -8.71
C ALA A 112 15.48 20.41 -9.87
N GLY A 113 15.42 19.17 -10.37
CA GLY A 113 16.11 18.77 -11.57
C GLY A 113 15.60 19.52 -12.82
N LEU A 114 14.29 19.62 -12.97
CA LEU A 114 13.61 20.30 -14.08
C LEU A 114 13.79 21.83 -14.04
N ALA A 115 13.80 22.42 -12.86
CA ALA A 115 13.94 23.89 -12.67
C ALA A 115 15.25 24.47 -13.24
N LYS A 116 16.22 23.63 -13.56
CA LYS A 116 17.45 24.05 -14.26
C LYS A 116 17.20 24.55 -15.69
N SER A 117 16.10 24.09 -16.30
CA SER A 117 15.74 24.42 -17.69
C SER A 117 14.32 24.98 -17.82
N ASP A 118 13.50 24.88 -16.78
CA ASP A 118 12.09 25.29 -16.77
C ASP A 118 11.79 26.09 -15.48
N ALA A 119 11.53 27.39 -15.62
CA ALA A 119 11.22 28.27 -14.51
C ALA A 119 9.93 27.86 -13.76
N ASP A 120 8.94 27.31 -14.47
CA ASP A 120 7.67 26.88 -13.87
C ASP A 120 7.88 25.71 -12.90
N ALA A 121 8.88 24.87 -13.11
CA ALA A 121 9.27 23.82 -12.18
C ALA A 121 9.78 24.39 -10.85
N GLY A 122 10.35 25.57 -10.82
CA GLY A 122 10.77 26.28 -9.61
C GLY A 122 9.60 26.58 -8.68
N TYR A 123 8.46 27.02 -9.22
CA TYR A 123 7.25 27.24 -8.41
C TYR A 123 6.75 25.94 -7.77
N ALA A 124 6.82 24.81 -8.48
CA ALA A 124 6.43 23.51 -7.92
C ALA A 124 7.35 23.08 -6.74
N VAL A 125 8.64 23.41 -6.81
CA VAL A 125 9.57 23.19 -5.67
C VAL A 125 9.12 23.97 -4.45
N ASP A 126 8.76 25.24 -4.60
CA ASP A 126 8.35 26.10 -3.47
C ASP A 126 6.97 25.68 -2.92
N GLU A 127 6.03 25.29 -3.77
CA GLU A 127 4.77 24.69 -3.32
C GLU A 127 5.01 23.42 -2.47
N ILE A 128 5.91 22.53 -2.89
CA ILE A 128 6.23 21.31 -2.15
C ILE A 128 6.90 21.64 -0.82
N LYS A 129 7.81 22.63 -0.75
CA LYS A 129 8.36 23.12 0.50
C LYS A 129 7.26 23.59 1.46
N GLY A 130 6.29 24.33 0.94
CA GLY A 130 5.12 24.76 1.69
C GLY A 130 4.26 23.62 2.22
N LEU A 131 4.10 22.54 1.44
CA LEU A 131 3.41 21.32 1.88
C LEU A 131 4.20 20.60 2.97
N LEU A 132 5.51 20.43 2.80
CA LEU A 132 6.38 19.80 3.79
C LEU A 132 6.40 20.55 5.13
N ALA A 133 6.40 21.89 5.09
CA ALA A 133 6.39 22.71 6.30
C ALA A 133 5.07 22.60 7.10
N LYS A 134 3.97 22.23 6.45
CA LYS A 134 2.64 22.08 7.06
C LYS A 134 2.25 20.63 7.28
N LEU A 135 3.13 19.68 6.92
CA LEU A 135 2.82 18.28 6.98
C LEU A 135 2.58 17.81 8.42
N PRO A 136 1.47 17.14 8.73
CA PRO A 136 1.29 16.49 10.03
C PRO A 136 2.43 15.51 10.32
N ALA A 137 2.99 15.58 11.54
CA ALA A 137 4.04 14.66 11.97
C ALA A 137 3.53 13.23 12.11
N GLU A 138 2.29 13.10 12.56
CA GLU A 138 1.58 11.83 12.65
C GLU A 138 0.92 11.49 11.31
N GLY A 139 0.77 10.21 11.02
CA GLY A 139 0.11 9.75 9.80
C GLY A 139 0.65 8.41 9.31
N TYR A 140 0.76 8.26 8.00
CA TYR A 140 1.17 7.00 7.39
C TYR A 140 2.65 6.71 7.59
N LEU A 141 2.91 5.56 8.22
CA LEU A 141 4.23 5.03 8.47
C LEU A 141 4.43 3.75 7.65
N PRO A 142 5.64 3.49 7.14
CA PRO A 142 5.93 2.19 6.58
C PRO A 142 5.83 1.13 7.68
N VAL A 143 5.15 0.03 7.40
CA VAL A 143 5.24 -1.16 8.25
C VAL A 143 6.59 -1.80 7.98
N SER A 144 7.34 -2.11 9.05
CA SER A 144 8.59 -2.83 8.89
C SER A 144 8.32 -4.19 8.25
N LEU A 145 9.01 -4.48 7.16
CA LEU A 145 8.99 -5.81 6.53
C LEU A 145 10.15 -6.69 7.01
N GLU A 146 11.07 -6.12 7.80
CA GLU A 146 12.14 -6.88 8.44
C GLU A 146 11.58 -7.82 9.50
N PRO A 147 12.13 -9.04 9.65
CA PRO A 147 11.67 -10.00 10.66
C PRO A 147 11.67 -9.44 12.10
N SER A 148 12.55 -8.49 12.41
CA SER A 148 12.59 -7.78 13.70
C SER A 148 11.37 -6.92 14.02
N GLY A 149 10.60 -6.54 13.01
CA GLY A 149 9.32 -5.82 13.16
C GLY A 149 8.14 -6.72 13.51
N TRP A 150 8.36 -8.02 13.61
CA TRP A 150 7.33 -9.03 13.81
C TRP A 150 7.64 -9.96 14.97
N GLU A 151 6.60 -10.48 15.60
CA GLU A 151 6.68 -11.46 16.66
C GLU A 151 5.96 -12.75 16.26
N ALA A 152 6.52 -13.89 16.63
CA ALA A 152 5.85 -15.17 16.47
C ALA A 152 4.63 -15.26 17.39
N VAL A 153 3.48 -15.61 16.83
CA VAL A 153 2.21 -15.73 17.55
C VAL A 153 1.90 -17.20 17.83
N VAL A 154 1.59 -17.52 19.07
CA VAL A 154 1.17 -18.85 19.51
C VAL A 154 -0.33 -18.85 19.74
N GLY A 155 -1.09 -19.52 18.87
CA GLY A 155 -2.54 -19.64 19.00
C GLY A 155 -3.28 -18.30 19.15
N ASP A 156 -4.56 -18.39 19.42
CA ASP A 156 -5.39 -17.24 19.76
C ASP A 156 -5.24 -16.83 21.25
N PRO A 157 -5.77 -15.67 21.69
CA PRO A 157 -5.64 -15.20 23.06
C PRO A 157 -6.22 -16.15 24.11
N GLU A 158 -7.33 -16.83 23.81
CA GLU A 158 -7.96 -17.75 24.77
C GLU A 158 -7.14 -19.04 24.91
N THR A 159 -6.62 -19.55 23.82
CA THR A 159 -5.66 -20.69 23.84
C THR A 159 -4.44 -20.36 24.71
N ARG A 160 -3.87 -19.14 24.54
CA ARG A 160 -2.71 -18.72 25.36
C ARG A 160 -3.04 -18.63 26.86
N LYS A 161 -4.21 -18.10 27.21
CA LYS A 161 -4.66 -18.01 28.62
C LYS A 161 -4.85 -19.37 29.24
N ALA A 162 -5.30 -20.38 28.49
CA ALA A 162 -5.52 -21.73 28.96
C ALA A 162 -4.20 -22.51 29.13
N MET A 163 -3.09 -22.07 28.54
CA MET A 163 -1.81 -22.77 28.62
C MET A 163 -1.12 -22.55 29.95
N LYS A 164 -0.51 -23.63 30.52
CA LYS A 164 0.40 -23.47 31.63
C LYS A 164 1.66 -22.72 31.23
N ALA A 165 2.22 -21.92 32.13
CA ALA A 165 3.36 -21.04 31.81
C ALA A 165 4.54 -21.77 31.14
N LYS A 166 4.91 -22.95 31.59
CA LYS A 166 5.99 -23.76 30.99
C LYS A 166 5.66 -24.23 29.57
N ALA A 167 4.40 -24.60 29.31
CA ALA A 167 3.94 -25.00 27.99
C ALA A 167 3.91 -23.80 27.02
N LEU A 168 3.44 -22.67 27.50
CA LEU A 168 3.42 -21.42 26.69
C LEU A 168 4.85 -20.98 26.34
N ALA A 169 5.78 -20.98 27.28
CA ALA A 169 7.18 -20.63 27.02
C ALA A 169 7.83 -21.56 25.99
N LYS A 170 7.55 -22.88 26.07
CA LYS A 170 8.02 -23.85 25.08
C LYS A 170 7.43 -23.53 23.68
N ALA A 171 6.11 -23.36 23.59
CA ALA A 171 5.43 -23.06 22.35
C ALA A 171 5.91 -21.73 21.71
N GLN A 172 6.17 -20.71 22.53
CA GLN A 172 6.77 -19.45 22.06
C GLN A 172 8.17 -19.64 21.50
N THR A 173 9.00 -20.48 22.12
CA THR A 173 10.34 -20.77 21.61
C THR A 173 10.28 -21.50 20.27
N GLU A 174 9.39 -22.48 20.14
CA GLU A 174 9.18 -23.23 18.91
C GLU A 174 8.64 -22.33 17.79
N ALA A 175 7.67 -21.45 18.11
CA ALA A 175 7.10 -20.50 17.14
C ALA A 175 8.14 -19.48 16.65
N ARG A 176 9.01 -18.99 17.55
CA ARG A 176 10.12 -18.09 17.14
C ARG A 176 11.12 -18.79 16.22
N ALA A 177 11.45 -20.05 16.52
CA ALA A 177 12.35 -20.83 15.66
C ALA A 177 11.72 -21.08 14.27
N ALA A 178 10.44 -21.40 14.21
CA ALA A 178 9.70 -21.56 12.96
C ALA A 178 9.64 -20.24 12.18
N MET A 179 9.34 -19.13 12.83
CA MET A 179 9.36 -17.80 12.22
C MET A 179 10.72 -17.47 11.60
N ALA A 180 11.80 -17.62 12.37
CA ALA A 180 13.15 -17.32 11.91
C ALA A 180 13.60 -18.17 10.70
N LYS A 181 13.06 -19.38 10.57
CA LYS A 181 13.36 -20.28 9.46
C LYS A 181 12.53 -19.98 8.21
N ASN A 182 11.27 -19.63 8.40
CA ASN A 182 10.25 -19.71 7.34
C ASN A 182 9.73 -18.34 6.86
N TRP A 183 10.09 -17.25 7.56
CA TRP A 183 9.76 -15.89 7.14
C TRP A 183 11.01 -15.14 6.72
N THR A 184 10.97 -14.57 5.51
CA THR A 184 12.08 -13.78 4.94
C THR A 184 11.58 -12.44 4.43
N ALA A 185 12.45 -11.43 4.47
CA ALA A 185 12.18 -10.12 3.92
C ALA A 185 13.22 -9.79 2.85
N GLU A 186 12.77 -9.66 1.61
CA GLU A 186 13.64 -9.34 0.49
C GLU A 186 12.95 -8.36 -0.48
N ASN A 187 13.66 -7.35 -0.93
CA ASN A 187 13.18 -6.37 -1.92
C ASN A 187 11.82 -5.72 -1.56
N GLY A 188 11.59 -5.46 -0.29
CA GLY A 188 10.34 -4.87 0.19
C GLY A 188 9.15 -5.83 0.20
N VAL A 189 9.42 -7.14 0.22
CA VAL A 189 8.41 -8.19 0.32
C VAL A 189 8.69 -9.07 1.54
N LEU A 190 7.70 -9.23 2.40
CA LEU A 190 7.72 -10.20 3.50
C LEU A 190 7.07 -11.49 3.00
N THR A 191 7.82 -12.58 2.99
CA THR A 191 7.38 -13.89 2.48
C THR A 191 7.36 -14.91 3.60
N GLY A 192 6.27 -15.64 3.74
CA GLY A 192 6.11 -16.77 4.66
C GLY A 192 5.91 -18.08 3.92
N ALA A 193 6.59 -19.14 4.35
CA ALA A 193 6.33 -20.50 3.90
C ALA A 193 5.06 -21.05 4.56
N ALA A 194 4.49 -22.12 4.01
CA ALA A 194 3.24 -22.72 4.48
C ALA A 194 3.28 -23.17 5.96
N ASP A 195 4.45 -23.56 6.45
CA ASP A 195 4.71 -23.97 7.82
C ASP A 195 5.33 -22.87 8.70
N GLY A 196 5.35 -21.63 8.19
CA GLY A 196 5.97 -20.47 8.85
C GLY A 196 5.32 -20.05 10.17
N GLY A 197 4.12 -20.53 10.44
CA GLY A 197 3.35 -20.14 11.60
C GLY A 197 2.77 -18.72 11.47
N ALA A 198 2.04 -18.30 12.49
CA ALA A 198 1.47 -16.96 12.54
C ALA A 198 2.49 -15.94 13.07
N ILE A 199 2.51 -14.77 12.45
CA ILE A 199 3.27 -13.61 12.93
C ILE A 199 2.33 -12.46 13.25
N GLY A 200 2.72 -11.63 14.20
CA GLY A 200 2.04 -10.41 14.58
C GLY A 200 3.00 -9.22 14.54
N SER A 201 2.47 -8.02 14.37
CA SER A 201 3.29 -6.82 14.50
C SER A 201 3.84 -6.71 15.93
N ALA A 202 5.14 -6.48 16.07
CA ALA A 202 5.76 -6.17 17.34
C ALA A 202 5.30 -4.80 17.92
N LYS A 203 4.70 -3.96 17.08
CA LYS A 203 4.19 -2.65 17.44
C LYS A 203 2.66 -2.69 17.59
N ASN A 204 2.14 -2.06 18.63
CA ASN A 204 0.71 -1.84 18.81
C ASN A 204 0.25 -0.61 18.02
N TYR A 205 -0.94 -0.69 17.46
CA TYR A 205 -1.59 0.39 16.73
C TYR A 205 -2.98 0.65 17.29
N GLU A 206 -3.37 1.92 17.35
CA GLU A 206 -4.71 2.37 17.71
C GLU A 206 -5.25 3.28 16.60
N ASN A 207 -6.54 3.13 16.24
CA ASN A 207 -7.19 3.96 15.21
C ASN A 207 -6.39 4.03 13.91
N PHE A 208 -6.13 2.89 13.29
CA PHE A 208 -5.27 2.79 12.11
C PHE A 208 -6.04 2.42 10.83
N GLU A 209 -5.48 2.82 9.70
CA GLU A 209 -5.78 2.28 8.38
C GLU A 209 -4.57 1.46 7.91
N LEU A 210 -4.78 0.18 7.57
CA LEU A 210 -3.74 -0.68 7.04
C LEU A 210 -3.93 -0.82 5.54
N ILE A 211 -2.89 -0.47 4.79
CA ILE A 211 -2.84 -0.60 3.33
C ILE A 211 -1.67 -1.52 3.00
N LEU A 212 -1.97 -2.65 2.41
CA LEU A 212 -0.97 -3.62 1.99
C LEU A 212 -1.37 -4.30 0.68
N ASP A 213 -0.37 -4.78 -0.04
CA ASP A 213 -0.54 -5.73 -1.14
C ASP A 213 -0.16 -7.12 -0.65
N TRP A 214 -0.91 -8.11 -1.07
CA TRP A 214 -0.66 -9.48 -0.69
C TRP A 214 -0.81 -10.43 -1.88
N LYS A 215 -0.05 -11.52 -1.83
CA LYS A 215 -0.17 -12.65 -2.75
C LYS A 215 -0.06 -13.94 -1.94
N THR A 216 -0.92 -14.90 -2.24
CA THR A 216 -0.85 -16.24 -1.67
C THR A 216 -1.10 -17.29 -2.76
N GLU A 217 -0.46 -18.44 -2.65
CA GLU A 217 -0.70 -19.60 -3.49
C GLU A 217 -1.70 -20.58 -2.85
N GLY A 218 -2.07 -20.35 -1.60
CA GLY A 218 -3.02 -21.12 -0.83
C GLY A 218 -3.95 -20.23 -0.02
N GLU A 219 -4.48 -20.78 1.06
CA GLU A 219 -5.28 -20.06 2.03
C GLU A 219 -4.37 -19.45 3.10
N ALA A 220 -4.63 -18.19 3.42
CA ALA A 220 -3.98 -17.47 4.51
C ALA A 220 -5.01 -16.57 5.18
N GLU A 221 -4.71 -16.09 6.37
CA GLU A 221 -5.57 -15.19 7.11
C GLU A 221 -4.78 -14.03 7.68
N MET A 222 -5.39 -12.87 7.70
CA MET A 222 -4.89 -11.67 8.38
C MET A 222 -5.86 -11.31 9.50
N GLY A 223 -5.38 -11.25 10.72
CA GLY A 223 -6.18 -10.90 11.89
C GLY A 223 -5.83 -9.52 12.45
N ILE A 224 -6.85 -8.83 12.94
CA ILE A 224 -6.70 -7.63 13.78
C ILE A 224 -7.05 -8.06 15.20
N ARG A 225 -6.06 -8.04 16.11
CA ARG A 225 -6.19 -8.58 17.46
C ARG A 225 -6.66 -10.06 17.49
N SER A 226 -6.27 -10.82 16.48
CA SER A 226 -6.70 -12.21 16.23
C SER A 226 -8.15 -12.39 15.81
N ILE A 227 -9.02 -11.40 15.93
CA ILE A 227 -10.45 -11.42 15.53
C ILE A 227 -10.88 -9.98 15.24
N PRO A 228 -11.54 -9.66 14.12
CA PRO A 228 -11.86 -10.56 13.00
C PRO A 228 -10.64 -10.90 12.15
N GLN A 229 -10.73 -12.00 11.44
CA GLN A 229 -9.75 -12.41 10.44
C GLN A 229 -10.28 -12.12 9.04
N ILE A 230 -9.38 -11.79 8.14
CA ILE A 230 -9.67 -11.58 6.71
C ILE A 230 -9.02 -12.73 5.95
N ALA A 231 -9.81 -13.51 5.26
CA ALA A 231 -9.30 -14.59 4.41
C ALA A 231 -8.52 -13.99 3.22
N LEU A 232 -7.30 -14.45 3.04
CA LEU A 232 -6.39 -14.06 1.97
C LEU A 232 -6.20 -15.27 1.04
N GLY A 233 -6.91 -15.30 -0.08
CA GLY A 233 -6.84 -16.41 -1.03
C GLY A 233 -8.01 -17.40 -0.90
N GLY A 234 -7.99 -18.45 -1.75
CA GLY A 234 -9.07 -19.40 -1.83
C GLY A 234 -10.40 -18.80 -2.33
N LYS A 235 -11.48 -19.55 -2.18
CA LYS A 235 -12.83 -19.14 -2.62
C LYS A 235 -13.41 -17.98 -1.80
N ASN A 236 -12.96 -17.83 -0.56
CA ASN A 236 -13.45 -16.84 0.40
C ASN A 236 -12.52 -15.62 0.54
N SER A 237 -11.62 -15.41 -0.41
CA SER A 237 -10.68 -14.29 -0.39
C SER A 237 -11.40 -12.94 -0.20
N GLY A 238 -10.99 -12.19 0.81
CA GLY A 238 -11.60 -10.92 1.19
C GLY A 238 -12.82 -11.03 2.11
N ALA A 239 -13.30 -12.23 2.41
CA ALA A 239 -14.36 -12.42 3.39
C ALA A 239 -13.81 -12.22 4.83
N LEU A 240 -14.61 -11.62 5.68
CA LEU A 240 -14.35 -11.61 7.12
C LEU A 240 -14.66 -13.00 7.68
N THR A 241 -13.69 -13.59 8.32
CA THR A 241 -13.81 -14.86 9.04
C THR A 241 -13.70 -14.63 10.53
N GLY A 242 -14.24 -15.55 11.31
CA GLY A 242 -14.26 -15.44 12.77
C GLY A 242 -15.54 -14.78 13.30
N ASN A 243 -15.72 -14.95 14.60
CA ASN A 243 -16.93 -14.54 15.27
C ASN A 243 -16.84 -13.05 15.61
N MET A 244 -17.52 -12.21 14.84
CA MET A 244 -17.76 -10.80 15.20
C MET A 244 -18.76 -10.72 16.34
N LEU A 245 -18.55 -11.48 17.39
CA LEU A 245 -19.50 -11.63 18.52
C LEU A 245 -19.69 -10.38 19.36
N HIS A 246 -19.00 -9.32 19.07
CA HIS A 246 -19.17 -8.11 19.85
C HIS A 246 -19.51 -6.95 18.92
N ASP A 247 -20.77 -6.86 18.61
CA ASP A 247 -21.45 -5.73 17.97
C ASP A 247 -21.18 -4.36 18.62
N ASN A 248 -20.47 -4.34 19.72
CA ASN A 248 -20.17 -3.13 20.47
C ASN A 248 -18.97 -2.34 19.89
N ALA A 249 -18.37 -2.80 18.82
CA ALA A 249 -17.25 -2.13 18.16
C ALA A 249 -17.53 -1.75 16.70
N ALA A 250 -18.75 -1.89 16.23
CA ALA A 250 -19.14 -1.26 14.96
C ALA A 250 -19.12 0.26 15.16
N PRO A 251 -18.34 1.02 14.40
CA PRO A 251 -18.43 2.48 14.45
C PRO A 251 -19.85 2.87 14.02
N LYS A 252 -20.51 3.65 14.87
CA LYS A 252 -21.75 4.32 14.52
C LYS A 252 -21.52 5.40 13.48
#